data_4e0372963141f2edbbc0bf674cfbd586
#
_entry.id   4e0372963141f2edbbc0bf674cfbd586
#
_cell.length_a   1.000
_cell.length_b   1.000
_cell.length_c   1.000
_cell.angle_alpha   90.00
_cell.angle_beta   90.00
_cell.angle_gamma   90.00
#
_symmetry.space_group_name_H-M   'P 1'
#
loop_
_entity.id
_entity.type
_entity.pdbx_description
1 polymer ?
#
loop_
_entity_poly.entity_id
_entity_poly.type
_entity_poly.pdbx_seq_one_letter_code
_entity_poly.pdbx_strand_id
1 'polypeptide(L)'
;INHHFLYNTLDLINLMAINEDTQKIQTAIQELSKFYRLSLNSGSDETTLEDELAHIRHYVKIQNLRFEDTINLEIEVPPELLKCRMFKICLQPLVENAMYHGILEKDSEAGTIRIEAHRELSYLYLTIRDDGVGMDEATMHGLLEKPTDLHGGYGVYNVQERIKINYGSDCGISYESTPGDGTT
;
A
#
# COMPACT_ATOMS: atom_id res chain seq x y z
N ILE A 1 -6.70 -5.16 11.21
CA ILE A 1 -5.51 -6.02 11.00
C ILE A 1 -5.83 -6.96 9.87
N ASN A 2 -5.00 -6.99 8.84
CA ASN A 2 -5.14 -7.94 7.72
C ASN A 2 -4.64 -9.33 8.18
N HIS A 3 -5.57 -10.17 8.65
CA HIS A 3 -5.24 -11.53 9.13
C HIS A 3 -4.64 -12.39 8.02
N HIS A 4 -5.08 -12.22 6.78
CA HIS A 4 -4.56 -12.95 5.64
C HIS A 4 -3.08 -12.64 5.38
N PHE A 5 -2.68 -11.37 5.50
CA PHE A 5 -1.27 -10.98 5.40
C PHE A 5 -0.41 -11.64 6.49
N LEU A 6 -0.92 -11.71 7.73
CA LEU A 6 -0.22 -12.38 8.84
C LEU A 6 0.00 -13.87 8.54
N TYR A 7 -1.06 -14.60 8.18
CA TYR A 7 -0.93 -16.03 7.89
C TYR A 7 0.01 -16.29 6.72
N ASN A 8 -0.11 -15.54 5.62
CA ASN A 8 0.79 -15.68 4.48
C ASN A 8 2.25 -15.41 4.83
N THR A 9 2.53 -14.46 5.73
CA THR A 9 3.90 -14.18 6.18
C THR A 9 4.43 -15.29 7.07
N LEU A 10 3.60 -15.88 7.94
CA LEU A 10 4.00 -17.03 8.77
C LEU A 10 4.28 -18.27 7.92
N ASP A 11 3.45 -18.54 6.90
CA ASP A 11 3.69 -19.62 5.94
C ASP A 11 4.98 -19.41 5.14
N LEU A 12 5.27 -18.17 4.74
CA LEU A 12 6.53 -17.82 4.09
C LEU A 12 7.74 -18.07 5.00
N ILE A 13 7.66 -17.68 6.29
CA ILE A 13 8.72 -17.95 7.27
C ILE A 13 8.92 -19.46 7.45
N ASN A 14 7.84 -20.25 7.50
CA ASN A 14 7.93 -21.69 7.58
C ASN A 14 8.63 -22.30 6.36
N LEU A 15 8.30 -21.83 5.14
CA LEU A 15 8.98 -22.27 3.91
C LEU A 15 10.47 -21.94 3.92
N MET A 16 10.84 -20.73 4.38
CA MET A 16 12.25 -20.34 4.54
C MET A 16 12.99 -21.22 5.56
N ALA A 17 12.30 -21.66 6.63
CA ALA A 17 12.87 -22.57 7.62
C ALA A 17 13.13 -23.97 7.04
N ILE A 18 12.25 -24.48 6.19
CA ILE A 18 12.46 -25.74 5.46
C ILE A 18 13.68 -25.65 4.54
N ASN A 19 13.88 -24.47 3.93
CA ASN A 19 15.02 -24.21 3.03
C ASN A 19 16.30 -23.77 3.78
N GLU A 20 16.29 -23.78 5.12
CA GLU A 20 17.41 -23.39 5.99
C GLU A 20 17.93 -21.95 5.74
N ASP A 21 17.10 -21.04 5.20
CA ASP A 21 17.46 -19.64 4.94
C ASP A 21 17.29 -18.78 6.19
N THR A 22 18.20 -18.94 7.15
CA THR A 22 18.17 -18.26 8.45
C THR A 22 18.16 -16.73 8.30
N GLN A 23 18.86 -16.19 7.30
CA GLN A 23 18.95 -14.74 7.11
C GLN A 23 17.62 -14.15 6.64
N LYS A 24 16.93 -14.79 5.71
CA LYS A 24 15.59 -14.35 5.27
C LYS A 24 14.56 -14.50 6.39
N ILE A 25 14.62 -15.56 7.20
CA ILE A 25 13.77 -15.73 8.38
C ILE A 25 13.92 -14.56 9.35
N GLN A 26 15.17 -14.20 9.69
CA GLN A 26 15.44 -13.07 10.57
C GLN A 26 14.88 -11.77 10.03
N THR A 27 15.10 -11.51 8.73
CA THR A 27 14.56 -10.33 8.04
C THR A 27 13.04 -10.30 8.09
N ALA A 28 12.37 -11.40 7.74
CA ALA A 28 10.90 -11.49 7.74
C ALA A 28 10.32 -11.21 9.13
N ILE A 29 10.87 -11.80 10.18
CA ILE A 29 10.41 -11.60 11.58
C ILE A 29 10.62 -10.14 12.02
N GLN A 30 11.76 -9.53 11.69
CA GLN A 30 12.06 -8.15 12.05
C GLN A 30 11.12 -7.17 11.34
N GLU A 31 10.92 -7.33 10.04
CA GLU A 31 10.06 -6.45 9.26
C GLU A 31 8.58 -6.63 9.66
N LEU A 32 8.12 -7.86 9.93
CA LEU A 32 6.80 -8.16 10.45
C LEU A 32 6.54 -7.49 11.80
N SER A 33 7.52 -7.57 12.70
CA SER A 33 7.44 -6.91 14.02
C SER A 33 7.31 -5.40 13.92
N LYS A 34 8.10 -4.76 13.02
CA LYS A 34 8.04 -3.31 12.79
C LYS A 34 6.71 -2.91 12.14
N PHE A 35 6.24 -3.66 11.14
CA PHE A 35 4.95 -3.48 10.49
C PHE A 35 3.81 -3.47 11.50
N TYR A 36 3.69 -4.50 12.34
CA TYR A 36 2.63 -4.57 13.34
C TYR A 36 2.76 -3.53 14.44
N ARG A 37 3.96 -3.14 14.83
CA ARG A 37 4.17 -2.07 15.82
C ARG A 37 3.60 -0.75 15.32
N LEU A 38 3.81 -0.38 14.06
CA LEU A 38 3.23 0.83 13.46
C LEU A 38 1.70 0.71 13.33
N SER A 39 1.19 -0.45 12.94
CA SER A 39 -0.25 -0.70 12.81
C SER A 39 -0.98 -0.59 14.15
N LEU A 40 -0.38 -1.13 15.23
CA LEU A 40 -1.00 -1.26 16.55
C LEU A 40 -0.68 -0.11 17.52
N ASN A 41 0.15 0.86 17.08
CA ASN A 41 0.65 1.91 17.95
C ASN A 41 -0.48 2.67 18.67
N SER A 42 -0.50 2.57 20.00
CA SER A 42 -1.10 3.42 21.05
C SER A 42 -2.54 3.95 20.86
N GLY A 43 -3.51 3.15 20.43
CA GLY A 43 -4.93 3.50 20.62
C GLY A 43 -5.44 4.75 19.87
N SER A 44 -4.60 5.43 19.09
CA SER A 44 -4.98 6.55 18.22
C SER A 44 -5.27 6.03 16.82
N ASP A 45 -6.33 6.50 16.19
CA ASP A 45 -6.64 6.25 14.78
C ASP A 45 -5.79 7.09 13.82
N GLU A 46 -5.01 8.02 14.36
CA GLU A 46 -4.12 8.90 13.60
C GLU A 46 -2.65 8.53 13.74
N THR A 47 -1.89 8.87 12.71
CA THR A 47 -0.44 8.69 12.60
C THR A 47 0.20 9.87 11.87
N THR A 48 1.51 9.86 11.68
CA THR A 48 2.22 10.80 10.80
C THR A 48 2.42 10.20 9.41
N LEU A 49 2.62 11.05 8.40
CA LEU A 49 2.99 10.58 7.05
C LEU A 49 4.30 9.77 7.10
N GLU A 50 5.25 10.15 7.96
CA GLU A 50 6.51 9.42 8.17
C GLU A 50 6.27 7.96 8.60
N ASP A 51 5.37 7.76 9.59
CA ASP A 51 5.04 6.42 10.10
C ASP A 51 4.25 5.61 9.08
N GLU A 52 3.35 6.24 8.33
CA GLU A 52 2.59 5.58 7.27
C GLU A 52 3.51 5.12 6.12
N LEU A 53 4.48 5.96 5.71
CA LEU A 53 5.49 5.58 4.72
C LEU A 53 6.44 4.49 5.24
N ALA A 54 6.81 4.54 6.52
CA ALA A 54 7.59 3.47 7.15
C ALA A 54 6.81 2.15 7.18
N HIS A 55 5.51 2.20 7.47
CA HIS A 55 4.61 1.04 7.43
C HIS A 55 4.59 0.40 6.02
N ILE A 56 4.47 1.21 4.96
CA ILE A 56 4.53 0.75 3.57
C ILE A 56 5.89 0.13 3.23
N ARG A 57 7.01 0.74 3.66
CA ARG A 57 8.35 0.15 3.43
C ARG A 57 8.47 -1.24 4.04
N HIS A 58 7.98 -1.43 5.27
CA HIS A 58 8.01 -2.75 5.92
C HIS A 58 7.11 -3.75 5.21
N TYR A 59 5.92 -3.32 4.78
CA TYR A 59 4.99 -4.14 4.01
C TYR A 59 5.61 -4.63 2.71
N VAL A 60 6.13 -3.71 1.87
CA VAL A 60 6.76 -4.07 0.56
C VAL A 60 7.99 -4.95 0.75
N LYS A 61 8.79 -4.72 1.80
CA LYS A 61 9.93 -5.59 2.13
C LYS A 61 9.51 -7.04 2.40
N ILE A 62 8.42 -7.24 3.15
CA ILE A 62 7.89 -8.59 3.40
C ILE A 62 7.38 -9.22 2.11
N GLN A 63 6.69 -8.44 1.27
CA GLN A 63 6.20 -8.92 -0.01
C GLN A 63 7.34 -9.29 -0.97
N ASN A 64 8.43 -8.52 -1.00
CA ASN A 64 9.61 -8.82 -1.79
C ASN A 64 10.32 -10.12 -1.37
N LEU A 65 10.26 -10.50 -0.09
CA LEU A 65 10.71 -11.84 0.33
C LEU A 65 9.86 -12.97 -0.28
N ARG A 66 8.61 -12.69 -0.62
CA ARG A 66 7.68 -13.64 -1.24
C ARG A 66 7.77 -13.64 -2.76
N PHE A 67 7.96 -12.48 -3.36
CA PHE A 67 7.93 -12.24 -4.81
C PHE A 67 9.33 -11.95 -5.39
N GLU A 68 10.39 -12.44 -4.72
CA GLU A 68 11.77 -12.44 -5.23
C GLU A 68 12.25 -11.06 -5.71
N ASP A 69 12.02 -10.02 -4.88
CA ASP A 69 12.41 -8.62 -5.14
C ASP A 69 11.78 -8.00 -6.41
N THR A 70 10.58 -8.45 -6.78
CA THR A 70 9.84 -7.97 -7.96
C THR A 70 9.41 -6.51 -7.85
N ILE A 71 9.28 -5.94 -6.62
CA ILE A 71 8.68 -4.62 -6.39
C ILE A 71 9.76 -3.62 -6.00
N ASN A 72 10.02 -2.64 -6.85
CA ASN A 72 10.81 -1.46 -6.51
C ASN A 72 9.91 -0.40 -5.88
N LEU A 73 10.25 0.10 -4.68
CA LEU A 73 9.50 1.14 -3.99
C LEU A 73 10.33 2.43 -3.93
N GLU A 74 9.88 3.46 -4.60
CA GLU A 74 10.46 4.81 -4.58
C GLU A 74 9.57 5.74 -3.76
N ILE A 75 10.17 6.51 -2.84
CA ILE A 75 9.43 7.47 -2.00
C ILE A 75 10.11 8.82 -2.09
N GLU A 76 9.44 9.77 -2.72
CA GLU A 76 9.91 11.14 -2.97
C GLU A 76 8.99 12.13 -2.22
N VAL A 77 9.20 12.24 -0.91
CA VAL A 77 8.37 13.09 -0.05
C VAL A 77 9.23 14.15 0.62
N PRO A 78 8.89 15.45 0.48
CA PRO A 78 9.59 16.54 1.15
C PRO A 78 9.62 16.34 2.67
N PRO A 79 10.79 16.56 3.34
CA PRO A 79 10.93 16.33 4.78
C PRO A 79 9.93 17.10 5.65
N GLU A 80 9.55 18.30 5.22
CA GLU A 80 8.57 19.14 5.91
C GLU A 80 7.16 18.55 5.96
N LEU A 81 6.82 17.64 5.04
CA LEU A 81 5.51 16.98 5.00
C LEU A 81 5.46 15.72 5.86
N LEU A 82 6.60 15.18 6.28
CA LEU A 82 6.67 13.92 7.04
C LEU A 82 5.91 13.97 8.37
N LYS A 83 5.76 15.15 8.96
CA LYS A 83 5.02 15.37 10.23
C LYS A 83 3.53 15.64 10.04
N CYS A 84 3.03 15.69 8.80
CA CYS A 84 1.60 15.83 8.55
C CYS A 84 0.85 14.66 9.19
N ARG A 85 -0.28 14.99 9.85
CA ARG A 85 -1.13 13.98 10.50
C ARG A 85 -2.16 13.44 9.52
N MET A 86 -2.40 12.14 9.60
CA MET A 86 -3.39 11.45 8.79
C MET A 86 -3.92 10.21 9.54
N PHE A 87 -5.01 9.62 9.09
CA PHE A 87 -5.47 8.36 9.67
C PHE A 87 -4.61 7.18 9.21
N LYS A 88 -4.48 6.20 10.09
CA LYS A 88 -3.66 5.00 9.85
C LYS A 88 -4.19 4.13 8.71
N ILE A 89 -3.26 3.42 8.06
CA ILE A 89 -3.55 2.41 7.04
C ILE A 89 -4.35 3.02 5.88
N CYS A 90 -3.93 4.24 5.49
CA CYS A 90 -4.51 4.98 4.38
C CYS A 90 -3.85 4.57 3.05
N LEU A 91 -2.53 4.47 3.03
CA LEU A 91 -1.76 4.18 1.82
C LEU A 91 -1.69 2.68 1.49
N GLN A 92 -1.76 1.82 2.49
CA GLN A 92 -1.57 0.37 2.29
C GLN A 92 -2.54 -0.22 1.26
N PRO A 93 -3.87 0.02 1.28
CA PRO A 93 -4.78 -0.55 0.27
C PRO A 93 -4.48 -0.09 -1.16
N LEU A 94 -3.97 1.13 -1.32
CA LEU A 94 -3.59 1.67 -2.64
C LEU A 94 -2.30 1.00 -3.14
N VAL A 95 -1.31 0.82 -2.27
CA VAL A 95 -0.08 0.09 -2.58
C VAL A 95 -0.36 -1.40 -2.83
N GLU A 96 -1.29 -2.01 -2.09
CA GLU A 96 -1.74 -3.38 -2.35
C GLU A 96 -2.34 -3.51 -3.76
N ASN A 97 -3.19 -2.58 -4.18
CA ASN A 97 -3.74 -2.57 -5.53
C ASN A 97 -2.66 -2.41 -6.59
N ALA A 98 -1.78 -1.42 -6.45
CA ALA A 98 -0.65 -1.20 -7.36
C ALA A 98 0.21 -2.46 -7.51
N MET A 99 0.46 -3.15 -6.40
CA MET A 99 1.26 -4.37 -6.39
C MET A 99 0.53 -5.55 -7.05
N TYR A 100 -0.67 -5.92 -6.53
CA TYR A 100 -1.35 -7.16 -6.95
C TYR A 100 -2.03 -7.05 -8.30
N HIS A 101 -2.64 -5.89 -8.61
CA HIS A 101 -3.40 -5.66 -9.85
C HIS A 101 -2.65 -4.83 -10.90
N GLY A 102 -1.53 -4.24 -10.50
CA GLY A 102 -0.64 -3.54 -11.42
C GLY A 102 0.59 -4.40 -11.77
N ILE A 103 1.55 -4.46 -10.85
CA ILE A 103 2.88 -5.01 -11.11
C ILE A 103 2.87 -6.53 -11.29
N LEU A 104 2.23 -7.28 -10.38
CA LEU A 104 2.28 -8.75 -10.40
C LEU A 104 1.44 -9.37 -11.53
N GLU A 105 0.65 -8.59 -12.25
CA GLU A 105 -0.08 -9.01 -13.46
C GLU A 105 0.71 -8.74 -14.76
N LYS A 106 1.89 -8.08 -14.66
CA LYS A 106 2.77 -7.87 -15.82
C LYS A 106 3.44 -9.18 -16.26
N ASP A 107 3.69 -9.29 -17.55
CA ASP A 107 4.55 -10.35 -18.11
C ASP A 107 6.04 -10.10 -17.79
N SER A 108 6.41 -8.92 -17.28
CA SER A 108 7.77 -8.57 -16.88
C SER A 108 8.08 -8.98 -15.45
N GLU A 109 9.37 -9.25 -15.17
CA GLU A 109 9.81 -9.77 -13.87
C GLU A 109 9.77 -8.76 -12.72
N ALA A 110 9.68 -7.45 -13.00
CA ALA A 110 9.71 -6.40 -11.96
C ALA A 110 8.92 -5.15 -12.36
N GLY A 111 8.49 -4.39 -11.33
CA GLY A 111 7.84 -3.10 -11.50
C GLY A 111 8.13 -2.13 -10.36
N THR A 112 7.76 -0.88 -10.57
CA THR A 112 8.03 0.22 -9.64
C THR A 112 6.73 0.82 -9.13
N ILE A 113 6.67 1.01 -7.81
CA ILE A 113 5.66 1.84 -7.14
C ILE A 113 6.37 3.10 -6.67
N ARG A 114 5.90 4.27 -7.13
CA ARG A 114 6.40 5.56 -6.69
C ARG A 114 5.36 6.26 -5.82
N ILE A 115 5.80 6.78 -4.68
CA ILE A 115 4.97 7.58 -3.76
C ILE A 115 5.56 8.97 -3.68
N GLU A 116 4.76 9.97 -4.02
CA GLU A 116 5.12 11.38 -3.99
C GLU A 116 4.14 12.14 -3.10
N ALA A 117 4.57 13.28 -2.56
CA ALA A 117 3.71 14.18 -1.81
C ALA A 117 4.01 15.64 -2.13
N HIS A 118 2.95 16.45 -2.21
CA HIS A 118 3.10 17.90 -2.23
C HIS A 118 1.96 18.55 -1.44
N ARG A 119 2.15 19.81 -1.10
CA ARG A 119 1.15 20.60 -0.41
C ARG A 119 0.72 21.77 -1.29
N GLU A 120 -0.57 21.92 -1.45
CA GLU A 120 -1.16 23.07 -2.10
C GLU A 120 -2.22 23.70 -1.19
N LEU A 121 -2.05 24.96 -0.85
CA LEU A 121 -2.92 25.66 0.13
C LEU A 121 -3.00 24.90 1.46
N SER A 122 -4.20 24.41 1.79
CA SER A 122 -4.49 23.62 3.01
C SER A 122 -4.54 22.12 2.77
N TYR A 123 -4.35 21.67 1.52
CA TYR A 123 -4.46 20.27 1.15
C TYR A 123 -3.07 19.59 1.04
N LEU A 124 -3.01 18.36 1.50
CA LEU A 124 -1.90 17.44 1.27
C LEU A 124 -2.30 16.50 0.14
N TYR A 125 -1.54 16.50 -0.95
CA TYR A 125 -1.70 15.58 -2.08
C TYR A 125 -0.67 14.47 -1.93
N LEU A 126 -1.16 13.23 -2.01
CA LEU A 126 -0.35 12.01 -2.01
C LEU A 126 -0.60 11.30 -3.33
N THR A 127 0.44 11.11 -4.11
CA THR A 127 0.37 10.43 -5.40
C THR A 127 1.04 9.08 -5.27
N ILE A 128 0.35 8.02 -5.66
CA ILE A 128 0.88 6.67 -5.76
C ILE A 128 0.78 6.27 -7.22
N ARG A 129 1.92 6.00 -7.84
CA ARG A 129 2.01 5.59 -9.23
C ARG A 129 2.68 4.23 -9.33
N ASP A 130 2.11 3.35 -10.14
CA ASP A 130 2.74 2.11 -10.56
C ASP A 130 2.99 2.11 -12.08
N ASP A 131 3.93 1.30 -12.52
CA ASP A 131 4.20 1.01 -13.93
C ASP A 131 3.61 -0.36 -14.34
N GLY A 132 2.50 -0.74 -13.71
CA GLY A 132 1.81 -1.99 -13.91
C GLY A 132 1.05 -2.10 -15.23
N VAL A 133 0.12 -3.06 -15.30
CA VAL A 133 -0.70 -3.31 -16.50
C VAL A 133 -1.74 -2.24 -16.76
N GLY A 134 -1.99 -1.34 -15.79
CA GLY A 134 -3.05 -0.35 -15.88
C GLY A 134 -4.45 -0.97 -15.88
N MET A 135 -5.46 -0.11 -16.03
CA MET A 135 -6.86 -0.55 -16.04
C MET A 135 -7.68 0.28 -17.00
N ASP A 136 -8.81 -0.26 -17.45
CA ASP A 136 -9.79 0.45 -18.26
C ASP A 136 -10.69 1.37 -17.40
N GLU A 137 -11.43 2.26 -18.08
CA GLU A 137 -12.29 3.24 -17.43
C GLU A 137 -13.41 2.60 -16.59
N ALA A 138 -13.93 1.46 -17.01
CA ALA A 138 -14.99 0.76 -16.29
C ALA A 138 -14.47 0.20 -14.94
N THR A 139 -13.27 -0.36 -14.94
CA THR A 139 -12.59 -0.85 -13.73
C THR A 139 -12.27 0.30 -12.78
N MET A 140 -11.75 1.43 -13.28
CA MET A 140 -11.47 2.62 -12.46
C MET A 140 -12.72 3.14 -11.75
N HIS A 141 -13.83 3.27 -12.46
CA HIS A 141 -15.09 3.72 -11.85
C HIS A 141 -15.56 2.75 -10.75
N GLY A 142 -15.46 1.44 -10.98
CA GLY A 142 -15.86 0.41 -10.02
C GLY A 142 -15.07 0.43 -8.70
N LEU A 143 -13.80 0.89 -8.71
CA LEU A 143 -12.95 0.93 -7.51
C LEU A 143 -13.45 1.90 -6.42
N LEU A 144 -14.09 2.99 -6.82
CA LEU A 144 -14.59 4.03 -5.90
C LEU A 144 -16.08 3.86 -5.56
N GLU A 145 -16.75 2.93 -6.23
CA GLU A 145 -18.14 2.60 -5.93
C GLU A 145 -18.23 1.58 -4.79
N LYS A 146 -19.38 1.58 -4.11
CA LYS A 146 -19.62 0.59 -3.05
C LYS A 146 -19.68 -0.81 -3.67
N PRO A 147 -18.78 -1.72 -3.25
CA PRO A 147 -18.77 -3.08 -3.78
C PRO A 147 -20.10 -3.77 -3.56
N THR A 148 -20.61 -4.44 -4.60
CA THR A 148 -21.85 -5.24 -4.55
C THR A 148 -21.61 -6.65 -4.04
N ASP A 149 -20.37 -7.15 -4.16
CA ASP A 149 -19.99 -8.50 -3.78
C ASP A 149 -19.19 -8.56 -2.50
N LEU A 150 -19.43 -9.57 -1.66
CA LEU A 150 -18.80 -9.78 -0.35
C LEU A 150 -17.28 -10.14 -0.43
N HIS A 151 -16.71 -10.30 -1.62
CA HIS A 151 -15.40 -10.93 -1.80
C HIS A 151 -14.28 -10.05 -2.36
N GLY A 152 -14.49 -8.75 -2.59
CA GLY A 152 -13.41 -7.89 -3.11
C GLY A 152 -13.73 -6.39 -3.20
N GLY A 153 -12.70 -5.56 -3.35
CA GLY A 153 -12.83 -4.13 -3.66
C GLY A 153 -13.08 -3.19 -2.46
N TYR A 154 -13.24 -3.71 -1.26
CA TYR A 154 -13.53 -2.86 -0.08
C TYR A 154 -12.35 -1.99 0.37
N GLY A 155 -11.11 -2.33 0.04
CA GLY A 155 -9.93 -1.64 0.56
C GLY A 155 -9.92 -0.17 0.18
N VAL A 156 -9.96 0.13 -1.11
CA VAL A 156 -9.94 1.51 -1.64
C VAL A 156 -11.21 2.26 -1.30
N TYR A 157 -12.37 1.63 -1.49
CA TYR A 157 -13.66 2.22 -1.11
C TYR A 157 -13.67 2.67 0.37
N ASN A 158 -13.20 1.83 1.28
CA ASN A 158 -13.13 2.16 2.70
C ASN A 158 -12.17 3.34 2.97
N VAL A 159 -11.04 3.42 2.27
CA VAL A 159 -10.13 4.58 2.36
C VAL A 159 -10.83 5.83 1.87
N GLN A 160 -11.50 5.79 0.72
CA GLN A 160 -12.26 6.89 0.16
C GLN A 160 -13.31 7.43 1.16
N GLU A 161 -14.11 6.55 1.75
CA GLU A 161 -15.13 6.95 2.73
C GLU A 161 -14.50 7.53 4.01
N ARG A 162 -13.39 6.94 4.49
CA ARG A 162 -12.66 7.49 5.65
C ARG A 162 -12.07 8.86 5.36
N ILE A 163 -11.56 9.13 4.15
CA ILE A 163 -11.09 10.46 3.74
C ILE A 163 -12.23 11.45 3.82
N LYS A 164 -13.38 11.17 3.23
CA LYS A 164 -14.56 12.05 3.24
C LYS A 164 -15.05 12.34 4.65
N ILE A 165 -15.12 11.31 5.50
CA ILE A 165 -15.57 11.43 6.89
C ILE A 165 -14.62 12.30 7.72
N ASN A 166 -13.30 12.15 7.56
CA ASN A 166 -12.31 12.82 8.41
C ASN A 166 -11.93 14.22 7.90
N TYR A 167 -11.95 14.45 6.57
CA TYR A 167 -11.42 15.66 5.95
C TYR A 167 -12.44 16.45 5.11
N GLY A 168 -13.66 15.92 4.97
CA GLY A 168 -14.74 16.57 4.23
C GLY A 168 -14.92 16.04 2.81
N SER A 169 -16.06 16.40 2.20
CA SER A 169 -16.46 15.91 0.86
C SER A 169 -15.55 16.36 -0.28
N ASP A 170 -14.77 17.43 -0.05
CA ASP A 170 -13.84 17.98 -1.04
C ASP A 170 -12.52 17.20 -1.10
N CYS A 171 -12.33 16.25 -0.16
CA CYS A 171 -11.20 15.34 -0.13
C CYS A 171 -11.61 13.95 -0.63
N GLY A 172 -10.70 13.24 -1.28
CA GLY A 172 -10.98 11.90 -1.80
C GLY A 172 -9.83 11.32 -2.59
N ILE A 173 -10.12 10.22 -3.27
CA ILE A 173 -9.20 9.53 -4.17
C ILE A 173 -9.68 9.77 -5.60
N SER A 174 -8.74 10.01 -6.50
CA SER A 174 -8.93 10.00 -7.95
C SER A 174 -7.94 9.05 -8.60
N TYR A 175 -8.30 8.51 -9.75
CA TYR A 175 -7.45 7.61 -10.52
C TYR A 175 -7.25 8.14 -11.94
N GLU A 176 -6.03 7.96 -12.42
CA GLU A 176 -5.67 8.07 -13.82
C GLU A 176 -4.96 6.78 -14.22
N SER A 177 -5.46 6.08 -15.24
CA SER A 177 -4.88 4.82 -15.71
C SER A 177 -5.13 4.62 -17.18
N THR A 178 -4.18 3.94 -17.84
CA THR A 178 -4.30 3.51 -19.22
C THR A 178 -3.81 2.06 -19.30
N PRO A 179 -4.55 1.15 -19.94
CA PRO A 179 -4.09 -0.21 -20.15
C PRO A 179 -2.70 -0.25 -20.79
N GLY A 180 -1.75 -0.91 -20.11
CA GLY A 180 -0.35 -1.03 -20.53
C GLY A 180 0.61 0.03 -19.98
N ASP A 181 0.11 1.14 -19.36
CA ASP A 181 0.93 2.26 -18.90
C ASP A 181 0.93 2.44 -17.35
N GLY A 182 0.25 1.54 -16.64
CA GLY A 182 0.14 1.59 -15.18
C GLY A 182 -0.98 2.50 -14.68
N THR A 183 -0.93 2.82 -13.36
CA THR A 183 -1.97 3.59 -12.66
C THR A 183 -1.36 4.67 -11.77
N THR A 184 -2.07 5.77 -11.69
CA THR A 184 -1.77 6.87 -10.75
C THR A 184 -2.99 7.17 -9.90
#